data_fe08214c1077981b9be59b8c0618e207
#
_entry.id   fe08214c1077981b9be59b8c0618e207
#
_cell.length_a   1.000
_cell.length_b   1.000
_cell.length_c   1.000
_cell.angle_alpha   90.00
_cell.angle_beta   90.00
_cell.angle_gamma   90.00
#
_symmetry.space_group_name_H-M   'P 1'
#
loop_
_entity.id
_entity.type
_entity.pdbx_description
1 polymer ?
#
loop_
_entity_poly.entity_id
_entity_poly.type
_entity_poly.pdbx_seq_one_letter_code
_entity_poly.pdbx_strand_id
1 'polypeptide(L)'
;MTLFITCPVESVDRAAAFYTALGWSLSAEMSGDDVACFAIAPGQYVMLSSREAYSSVGGVEELIGGSGTPSKVTVSFDLGNREAVDELVERAGAAGGRIGDTDEYPFMYQRQFDDPDGYHYSPFWMKPNADPAG
;
A
#
# COMPACT_ATOMS: atom_id res chain seq x y z
N MET A 1 -8.63 -7.37 15.84
CA MET A 1 -7.19 -7.58 15.56
C MET A 1 -6.62 -6.33 14.88
N THR A 2 -5.52 -5.84 15.40
CA THR A 2 -4.81 -4.72 14.75
C THR A 2 -3.69 -5.30 13.88
N LEU A 3 -3.61 -4.86 12.64
CA LEU A 3 -2.59 -5.31 11.70
C LEU A 3 -1.68 -4.17 11.32
N PHE A 4 -0.38 -4.40 11.41
CA PHE A 4 0.65 -3.48 10.89
C PHE A 4 1.45 -4.20 9.82
N ILE A 5 1.60 -3.54 8.68
CA ILE A 5 2.48 -4.00 7.61
C ILE A 5 3.63 -3.00 7.57
N THR A 6 4.84 -3.44 7.89
CA THR A 6 6.01 -2.58 7.97
C THR A 6 6.87 -2.75 6.71
N CYS A 7 7.14 -1.64 6.06
CA CYS A 7 7.84 -1.59 4.78
C CYS A 7 9.06 -0.67 4.90
N PRO A 8 10.29 -1.19 4.77
CA PRO A 8 11.46 -0.33 4.71
C PRO A 8 11.48 0.48 3.41
N VAL A 9 11.78 1.76 3.51
CA VAL A 9 11.76 2.68 2.36
C VAL A 9 13.06 3.49 2.29
N GLU A 10 13.37 3.99 1.10
CA GLU A 10 14.56 4.81 0.88
C GLU A 10 14.43 6.18 1.56
N SER A 11 13.24 6.77 1.53
CA SER A 11 12.96 8.08 2.13
C SER A 11 11.59 8.05 2.79
N VAL A 12 11.58 8.22 4.11
CA VAL A 12 10.32 8.28 4.87
C VAL A 12 9.49 9.50 4.43
N ASP A 13 10.13 10.64 4.17
CA ASP A 13 9.43 11.85 3.72
C ASP A 13 8.77 11.65 2.36
N ARG A 14 9.47 11.01 1.41
CA ARG A 14 8.90 10.71 0.09
C ARG A 14 7.73 9.73 0.23
N ALA A 15 7.89 8.69 1.03
CA ALA A 15 6.83 7.72 1.27
C ALA A 15 5.62 8.39 1.93
N ALA A 16 5.83 9.24 2.94
CA ALA A 16 4.75 9.95 3.60
C ALA A 16 3.98 10.84 2.62
N ALA A 17 4.67 11.52 1.72
CA ALA A 17 4.03 12.35 0.70
C ALA A 17 3.16 11.51 -0.23
N PHE A 18 3.65 10.34 -0.65
CA PHE A 18 2.90 9.42 -1.51
C PHE A 18 1.61 8.94 -0.83
N TYR A 19 1.71 8.41 0.39
CA TYR A 19 0.55 7.85 1.09
C TYR A 19 -0.45 8.93 1.51
N THR A 20 0.01 10.13 1.82
CA THR A 20 -0.88 11.28 2.03
C THR A 20 -1.66 11.59 0.76
N ALA A 21 -1.02 11.54 -0.40
CA ALA A 21 -1.67 11.79 -1.70
C ALA A 21 -2.70 10.72 -2.05
N LEU A 22 -2.56 9.48 -1.54
CA LEU A 22 -3.58 8.45 -1.68
C LEU A 22 -4.86 8.76 -0.91
N GLY A 23 -4.78 9.66 0.08
CA GLY A 23 -5.89 9.98 0.95
C GLY A 23 -5.95 9.15 2.23
N TRP A 24 -4.92 8.37 2.51
CA TRP A 24 -4.84 7.61 3.76
C TRP A 24 -4.42 8.52 4.91
N SER A 25 -4.80 8.15 6.13
CA SER A 25 -4.65 9.01 7.31
C SER A 25 -3.37 8.70 8.06
N LEU A 26 -2.53 9.73 8.24
CA LEU A 26 -1.32 9.61 9.05
C LEU A 26 -1.69 9.51 10.54
N SER A 27 -1.12 8.53 11.22
CA SER A 27 -1.20 8.42 12.67
C SER A 27 -0.02 9.17 13.29
N ALA A 28 -0.28 10.34 13.84
CA ALA A 28 0.77 11.15 14.48
C ALA A 28 1.37 10.44 15.69
N GLU A 29 0.55 9.70 16.44
CA GLU A 29 1.01 8.96 17.62
C GLU A 29 2.04 7.89 17.29
N MET A 30 1.87 7.22 16.15
CA MET A 30 2.72 6.11 15.74
C MET A 30 3.75 6.51 14.69
N SER A 31 3.91 7.80 14.43
CA SER A 31 4.86 8.32 13.45
C SER A 31 5.94 9.12 14.13
N GLY A 32 7.10 9.21 13.49
CA GLY A 32 8.26 9.96 13.97
C GLY A 32 9.22 10.22 12.83
N ASP A 33 10.47 10.53 13.16
CA ASP A 33 11.48 10.87 12.15
C ASP A 33 11.83 9.67 11.25
N ASP A 34 11.76 8.45 11.81
CA ASP A 34 12.18 7.22 11.13
C ASP A 34 11.04 6.37 10.63
N VAL A 35 9.79 6.77 10.87
CA VAL A 35 8.62 5.99 10.48
C VAL A 35 7.42 6.89 10.24
N ALA A 36 6.66 6.57 9.21
CA ALA A 36 5.36 7.17 8.94
C ALA A 36 4.31 6.06 8.94
N CYS A 37 3.30 6.16 9.79
CA CYS A 37 2.26 5.17 9.93
C CYS A 37 0.94 5.69 9.37
N PHE A 38 0.36 4.96 8.42
CA PHE A 38 -0.90 5.34 7.76
C PHE A 38 -1.96 4.29 7.99
N ALA A 39 -3.17 4.75 8.32
CA ALA A 39 -4.32 3.86 8.42
C ALA A 39 -4.90 3.62 7.03
N ILE A 40 -4.98 2.35 6.62
CA ILE A 40 -5.72 1.94 5.42
C ILE A 40 -7.20 1.87 5.76
N ALA A 41 -7.49 1.32 6.95
CA ALA A 41 -8.83 1.17 7.51
C ALA A 41 -8.69 1.11 9.03
N PRO A 42 -9.79 1.19 9.79
CA PRO A 42 -9.70 1.07 11.25
C PRO A 42 -8.99 -0.22 11.68
N GLY A 43 -7.92 -0.09 12.44
CA GLY A 43 -7.14 -1.22 12.93
C GLY A 43 -6.17 -1.82 11.91
N GLN A 44 -6.04 -1.24 10.72
CA GLN A 44 -5.17 -1.77 9.67
C GLN A 44 -4.24 -0.67 9.18
N TYR A 45 -2.94 -0.88 9.35
CA TYR A 45 -1.94 0.15 9.13
C TYR A 45 -0.81 -0.33 8.23
N VAL A 46 -0.24 0.62 7.47
CA VAL A 46 1.05 0.43 6.81
C VAL A 46 2.05 1.38 7.47
N MET A 47 3.22 0.86 7.81
CA MET A 47 4.30 1.64 8.41
C MET A 47 5.46 1.71 7.43
N LEU A 48 5.80 2.91 7.02
CA LEU A 48 6.91 3.16 6.12
C LEU A 48 8.10 3.58 6.99
N SER A 49 9.07 2.70 7.16
CA SER A 49 10.18 2.93 8.07
C SER A 49 11.48 3.12 7.31
N SER A 50 12.41 3.86 7.91
CA SER A 50 13.77 3.93 7.38
C SER A 50 14.38 2.52 7.41
N ARG A 51 15.38 2.29 6.56
CA ARG A 51 16.09 1.00 6.53
C ARG A 51 16.73 0.71 7.89
N GLU A 52 17.28 1.72 8.54
CA GLU A 52 17.88 1.60 9.86
C GLU A 52 16.85 1.22 10.93
N ALA A 53 15.70 1.89 10.97
CA ALA A 53 14.65 1.56 11.92
C ALA A 53 14.09 0.16 11.68
N TYR A 54 13.97 -0.27 10.44
CA TYR A 54 13.52 -1.62 10.09
C TYR A 54 14.49 -2.67 10.65
N SER A 55 15.79 -2.45 10.48
CA SER A 55 16.81 -3.37 10.98
C SER A 55 16.80 -3.47 12.50
N SER A 56 16.49 -2.38 13.20
CA SER A 56 16.48 -2.36 14.67
C SER A 56 15.34 -3.18 15.27
N VAL A 57 14.28 -3.48 14.50
CA VAL A 57 13.14 -4.28 14.97
C VAL A 57 13.12 -5.68 14.38
N GLY A 58 14.25 -6.18 13.96
CA GLY A 58 14.38 -7.57 13.51
C GLY A 58 14.56 -7.78 12.02
N GLY A 59 14.51 -6.71 11.22
CA GLY A 59 14.82 -6.81 9.80
C GLY A 59 16.31 -6.99 9.58
N VAL A 60 16.69 -7.56 8.43
CA VAL A 60 18.09 -7.72 8.04
C VAL A 60 18.34 -6.75 6.90
N GLU A 61 19.05 -5.67 7.16
CA GLU A 61 19.24 -4.57 6.19
C GLU A 61 19.83 -5.07 4.85
N GLU A 62 20.75 -5.99 4.89
CA GLU A 62 21.39 -6.53 3.69
C GLU A 62 20.43 -7.29 2.78
N LEU A 63 19.29 -7.74 3.33
CA LEU A 63 18.27 -8.46 2.57
C LEU A 63 17.16 -7.56 2.06
N ILE A 64 17.19 -6.27 2.42
CA ILE A 64 16.20 -5.32 1.94
C ILE A 64 16.54 -4.93 0.49
N GLY A 65 15.61 -5.15 -0.43
CA GLY A 65 15.78 -4.74 -1.81
C GLY A 65 15.71 -3.24 -1.97
N GLY A 66 16.20 -2.71 -3.08
CA GLY A 66 16.01 -1.32 -3.46
C GLY A 66 14.64 -1.10 -4.09
N SER A 67 14.33 0.16 -4.43
CA SER A 67 13.02 0.52 -5.01
C SER A 67 12.75 -0.14 -6.37
N GLY A 68 13.79 -0.61 -7.05
CA GLY A 68 13.65 -1.37 -8.30
C GLY A 68 13.40 -2.86 -8.09
N THR A 69 13.42 -3.35 -6.85
CA THR A 69 13.20 -4.75 -6.54
C THR A 69 11.69 -5.02 -6.42
N PRO A 70 11.14 -6.02 -7.14
CA PRO A 70 9.72 -6.35 -7.01
C PRO A 70 9.35 -6.75 -5.58
N SER A 71 8.17 -6.33 -5.14
CA SER A 71 7.64 -6.72 -3.83
C SER A 71 7.36 -8.22 -3.82
N LYS A 72 7.70 -8.87 -2.71
CA LYS A 72 7.36 -10.28 -2.49
C LYS A 72 5.95 -10.46 -1.93
N VAL A 73 5.30 -9.36 -1.59
CA VAL A 73 3.98 -9.36 -0.96
C VAL A 73 3.09 -8.44 -1.75
N THR A 74 1.83 -8.84 -1.95
CA THR A 74 0.79 -7.98 -2.49
C THR A 74 -0.19 -7.66 -1.38
N VAL A 75 -0.50 -6.39 -1.19
CA VAL A 75 -1.50 -5.96 -0.22
C VAL A 75 -2.79 -5.71 -0.98
N SER A 76 -3.79 -6.56 -0.75
CA SER A 76 -5.09 -6.48 -1.41
C SER A 76 -6.16 -6.11 -0.39
N PHE A 77 -7.04 -5.20 -0.77
CA PHE A 77 -8.13 -4.77 0.10
C PHE A 77 -9.34 -4.36 -0.74
N ASP A 78 -10.52 -4.56 -0.17
CA ASP A 78 -11.76 -4.23 -0.86
C ASP A 78 -12.17 -2.79 -0.63
N LEU A 79 -12.75 -2.21 -1.65
CA LEU A 79 -13.35 -0.88 -1.61
C LEU A 79 -14.83 -0.99 -2.00
N GLY A 80 -15.60 0.04 -1.65
CA GLY A 80 -17.07 -0.03 -1.73
C GLY A 80 -17.65 -0.02 -3.13
N ASN A 81 -16.89 0.40 -4.14
CA ASN A 81 -17.37 0.51 -5.52
C ASN A 81 -16.20 0.61 -6.50
N ARG A 82 -16.51 0.50 -7.79
CA ARG A 82 -15.52 0.59 -8.87
C ARG A 82 -14.80 1.94 -8.88
N GLU A 83 -15.55 3.01 -8.68
CA GLU A 83 -15.01 4.36 -8.74
C GLU A 83 -13.96 4.61 -7.65
N ALA A 84 -14.15 4.02 -6.47
CA ALA A 84 -13.18 4.12 -5.37
C ALA A 84 -11.87 3.41 -5.73
N VAL A 85 -11.94 2.27 -6.40
CA VAL A 85 -10.75 1.56 -6.89
C VAL A 85 -10.00 2.41 -7.90
N ASP A 86 -10.72 2.95 -8.90
CA ASP A 86 -10.12 3.77 -9.94
C ASP A 86 -9.50 5.05 -9.37
N GLU A 87 -10.19 5.71 -8.46
CA GLU A 87 -9.71 6.95 -7.84
C GLU A 87 -8.40 6.72 -7.08
N LEU A 88 -8.32 5.64 -6.31
CA LEU A 88 -7.11 5.31 -5.55
C LEU A 88 -5.93 5.08 -6.50
N VAL A 89 -6.13 4.30 -7.56
CA VAL A 89 -5.06 3.98 -8.51
C VAL A 89 -4.62 5.22 -9.28
N GLU A 90 -5.57 6.08 -9.67
CA GLU A 90 -5.22 7.34 -10.34
C GLU A 90 -4.42 8.27 -9.43
N ARG A 91 -4.77 8.34 -8.15
CA ARG A 91 -4.00 9.11 -7.17
C ARG A 91 -2.59 8.55 -7.01
N ALA A 92 -2.45 7.23 -6.98
CA ALA A 92 -1.15 6.58 -6.89
C ALA A 92 -0.27 6.93 -8.09
N GLY A 93 -0.82 6.88 -9.30
CA GLY A 93 -0.08 7.26 -10.50
C GLY A 93 0.34 8.72 -10.49
N ALA A 94 -0.56 9.61 -10.10
CA ALA A 94 -0.29 11.05 -10.02
C ALA A 94 0.76 11.39 -8.96
N ALA A 95 0.88 10.57 -7.92
CA ALA A 95 1.82 10.80 -6.82
C ALA A 95 3.19 10.15 -7.04
N GLY A 96 3.43 9.54 -8.20
CA GLY A 96 4.72 8.96 -8.53
C GLY A 96 4.78 7.43 -8.41
N GLY A 97 3.67 6.78 -8.15
CA GLY A 97 3.57 5.32 -8.20
C GLY A 97 3.45 4.83 -9.63
N ARG A 98 3.52 3.52 -9.80
CA ARG A 98 3.37 2.86 -11.10
C ARG A 98 2.01 2.18 -11.18
N ILE A 99 1.21 2.55 -12.17
CA ILE A 99 -0.07 1.89 -12.43
C ILE A 99 0.21 0.57 -13.16
N GLY A 100 -0.32 -0.52 -12.58
CA GLY A 100 -0.19 -1.86 -13.14
C GLY A 100 -1.45 -2.30 -13.89
N ASP A 101 -1.68 -3.60 -13.91
CA ASP A 101 -2.75 -4.21 -14.67
C ASP A 101 -4.14 -3.89 -14.09
N THR A 102 -5.14 -4.01 -14.95
CA THR A 102 -6.55 -3.96 -14.59
C THR A 102 -7.14 -5.34 -14.88
N ASP A 103 -7.81 -5.93 -13.89
CA ASP A 103 -8.41 -7.25 -14.02
C ASP A 103 -9.92 -7.17 -13.83
N GLU A 104 -10.67 -7.60 -14.83
CA GLU A 104 -12.12 -7.60 -14.79
C GLU A 104 -12.62 -9.05 -14.79
N TYR A 105 -13.20 -9.46 -13.65
CA TYR A 105 -13.78 -10.78 -13.49
C TYR A 105 -15.31 -10.67 -13.36
N PRO A 106 -16.06 -11.74 -13.60
CA PRO A 106 -17.53 -11.70 -13.39
C PRO A 106 -17.92 -11.30 -11.97
N PHE A 107 -17.08 -11.63 -10.97
CA PHE A 107 -17.37 -11.39 -9.55
C PHE A 107 -16.58 -10.25 -8.94
N MET A 108 -15.53 -9.75 -9.61
CA MET A 108 -14.61 -8.79 -8.99
C MET A 108 -13.96 -7.88 -10.02
N TYR A 109 -13.79 -6.62 -9.64
CA TYR A 109 -12.97 -5.66 -10.38
C TYR A 109 -11.74 -5.34 -9.55
N GLN A 110 -10.56 -5.49 -10.13
CA GLN A 110 -9.28 -5.30 -9.44
C GLN A 110 -8.34 -4.46 -10.27
N ARG A 111 -7.63 -3.55 -9.61
CA ARG A 111 -6.56 -2.80 -10.23
C ARG A 111 -5.30 -2.91 -9.38
N GLN A 112 -4.17 -2.52 -9.96
CA GLN A 112 -2.88 -2.70 -9.30
C GLN A 112 -2.04 -1.44 -9.44
N PHE A 113 -1.25 -1.16 -8.39
CA PHE A 113 -0.23 -0.13 -8.45
C PHE A 113 0.93 -0.48 -7.54
N ASP A 114 2.09 0.08 -7.86
CA ASP A 114 3.27 0.01 -6.99
C ASP A 114 3.51 1.40 -6.40
N ASP A 115 3.95 1.44 -5.15
CA ASP A 115 4.41 2.69 -4.57
C ASP A 115 5.82 3.04 -5.10
N PRO A 116 6.38 4.23 -4.81
CA PRO A 116 7.70 4.60 -5.31
C PRO A 116 8.85 3.68 -4.89
N ASP A 117 8.67 2.91 -3.84
CA ASP A 117 9.67 1.94 -3.36
C ASP A 117 9.45 0.53 -3.91
N GLY A 118 8.40 0.32 -4.71
CA GLY A 118 8.13 -0.96 -5.35
C GLY A 118 7.19 -1.87 -4.58
N TYR A 119 6.56 -1.39 -3.51
CA TYR A 119 5.56 -2.20 -2.80
C TYR A 119 4.27 -2.27 -3.59
N HIS A 120 3.72 -3.48 -3.68
CA HIS A 120 2.62 -3.80 -4.60
C HIS A 120 1.28 -3.84 -3.88
N TYR A 121 0.30 -3.13 -4.45
CA TYR A 121 -1.06 -3.01 -3.93
C TYR A 121 -2.08 -3.43 -4.98
N SER A 122 -3.12 -4.14 -4.53
CA SER A 122 -4.21 -4.62 -5.39
C SER A 122 -5.56 -4.26 -4.78
N PRO A 123 -6.00 -3.00 -4.89
CA PRO A 123 -7.35 -2.64 -4.46
C PRO A 123 -8.39 -3.30 -5.37
N PHE A 124 -9.49 -3.77 -4.79
CA PHE A 124 -10.53 -4.43 -5.55
C PHE A 124 -11.92 -4.08 -5.05
N TRP A 125 -12.91 -4.41 -5.86
CA TRP A 125 -14.32 -4.28 -5.53
C TRP A 125 -15.03 -5.58 -5.89
N MET A 126 -15.71 -6.19 -4.91
CA MET A 126 -16.52 -7.36 -5.14
C MET A 126 -17.87 -6.91 -5.69
N LYS A 127 -18.21 -7.40 -6.90
CA LYS A 127 -19.46 -7.01 -7.56
C LYS A 127 -20.66 -7.52 -6.76
N PRO A 128 -21.73 -6.72 -6.61
CA PRO A 128 -22.92 -7.16 -5.88
C PRO A 128 -23.53 -8.42 -6.50
N ASN A 129 -24.00 -9.32 -5.65
CA ASN A 129 -24.62 -10.59 -6.05
C ASN A 129 -23.70 -11.52 -6.85
N ALA A 130 -22.39 -11.27 -6.83
CA ALA A 130 -21.44 -12.13 -7.49
C ALA A 130 -21.19 -13.38 -6.63
N ASP A 131 -21.02 -14.52 -7.30
CA ASP A 131 -20.62 -15.77 -6.67
C ASP A 131 -19.20 -16.11 -7.12
N PRO A 132 -18.18 -15.94 -6.25
CA PRO A 132 -16.81 -16.24 -6.65
C PRO A 132 -16.58 -17.71 -7.00
N ALA A 133 -17.43 -18.62 -6.52
CA ALA A 133 -17.33 -20.04 -6.79
C ALA A 133 -18.09 -20.46 -8.06
N GLY A 134 -18.94 -19.59 -8.56
CA GLY A 134 -19.78 -19.85 -9.75
C GLY A 134 -19.16 -19.33 -11.05
#